data_0598e4039b29e8049435d0fbb3b16ff9
#
_entry.id   0598e4039b29e8049435d0fbb3b16ff9
#
_cell.length_a   1.000
_cell.length_b   1.000
_cell.length_c   1.000
_cell.angle_alpha   90.00
_cell.angle_beta   90.00
_cell.angle_gamma   90.00
#
_symmetry.space_group_name_H-M   'P 1'
#
loop_
_entity.id
_entity.type
_entity.pdbx_description
1 polymer ?
#
loop_
_entity_poly.entity_id
_entity_poly.type
_entity_poly.pdbx_seq_one_letter_code
_entity_poly.pdbx_strand_id
1 'polypeptide(L)'
;SDSEARGHENFPVYFAHPANMQDASKEIDPTKTYFTREWGDNVDDWSSHNSPSRVARNWGEQPMRVQAQHYACPYYPVTSYDVLYKQSPQHVGGCLWHSFDHQRGYHPDPFYGGLMDVFRQPKYSYYMFMAQRPAVKNDRNAGSGPMVYIAHEMTPFSGKDVTVYSNCDEVRLTFNKGGKTYTYKKDKNRPGMPSPVITFPDVYDFMVDKAFSRTQKQDDVYLLAEGLIDGKVVATHKVVPARRPEKILLWMDNEGTDLK
;
A
#
# COMPACT_ATOMS: atom_id res chain seq x y z
N SER A 1 2.37 -6.80 -29.89
CA SER A 1 1.42 -6.02 -29.08
C SER A 1 0.52 -6.96 -28.31
N ASP A 2 -0.13 -6.47 -27.27
CA ASP A 2 -1.02 -7.29 -26.41
C ASP A 2 -2.23 -7.83 -27.19
N SER A 3 -2.63 -7.15 -28.26
CA SER A 3 -3.65 -7.60 -29.19
C SER A 3 -3.20 -8.81 -30.04
N GLU A 4 -1.92 -8.96 -30.28
CA GLU A 4 -1.36 -10.08 -31.04
C GLU A 4 -1.31 -11.37 -30.21
N ALA A 5 -1.09 -11.25 -28.89
CA ALA A 5 -1.06 -12.41 -28.00
C ALA A 5 -2.44 -13.04 -27.76
N ARG A 6 -3.53 -12.31 -28.01
CA ARG A 6 -4.90 -12.78 -27.81
C ARG A 6 -5.37 -13.84 -28.80
N GLY A 7 -4.75 -13.88 -29.98
CA GLY A 7 -5.14 -14.77 -31.07
C GLY A 7 -4.45 -16.13 -31.08
N HIS A 8 -3.56 -16.41 -30.14
CA HIS A 8 -2.80 -17.67 -30.16
C HIS A 8 -3.51 -18.77 -29.37
N GLU A 9 -4.26 -19.59 -30.05
CA GLU A 9 -4.97 -20.74 -29.52
C GLU A 9 -4.07 -21.73 -28.75
N ASN A 10 -2.77 -21.68 -29.02
CA ASN A 10 -1.79 -22.61 -28.47
C ASN A 10 -1.20 -22.22 -27.12
N PHE A 11 -1.52 -21.03 -26.58
CA PHE A 11 -1.02 -20.63 -25.27
C PHE A 11 -2.04 -20.93 -24.16
N PRO A 12 -1.61 -21.62 -23.08
CA PRO A 12 -2.49 -21.94 -21.96
C PRO A 12 -2.78 -20.72 -21.06
N VAL A 13 -2.02 -19.63 -21.22
CA VAL A 13 -2.14 -18.42 -20.40
C VAL A 13 -2.29 -17.20 -21.31
N TYR A 14 -3.27 -16.38 -21.03
CA TYR A 14 -3.40 -15.06 -21.64
C TYR A 14 -2.61 -14.02 -20.88
N PHE A 15 -1.82 -13.26 -21.61
CA PHE A 15 -1.17 -12.06 -21.10
C PHE A 15 -1.90 -10.83 -21.61
N ALA A 16 -2.33 -9.94 -20.73
CA ALA A 16 -3.02 -8.73 -21.13
C ALA A 16 -2.52 -7.50 -20.37
N HIS A 17 -2.62 -6.37 -21.04
CA HIS A 17 -2.41 -5.07 -20.42
C HIS A 17 -3.70 -4.61 -19.69
N PRO A 18 -3.61 -3.91 -18.53
CA PRO A 18 -4.77 -3.49 -17.75
C PRO A 18 -5.81 -2.67 -18.54
N ALA A 19 -5.35 -1.80 -19.44
CA ALA A 19 -6.24 -0.98 -20.27
C ALA A 19 -7.23 -1.81 -21.12
N ASN A 20 -6.93 -3.07 -21.33
CA ASN A 20 -7.73 -4.00 -22.11
C ASN A 20 -8.59 -4.93 -21.25
N MET A 21 -8.49 -4.86 -19.93
CA MET A 21 -9.15 -5.80 -19.03
C MET A 21 -10.67 -5.67 -19.02
N GLN A 22 -11.22 -4.48 -19.26
CA GLN A 22 -12.67 -4.32 -19.36
C GLN A 22 -13.27 -5.15 -20.50
N ASP A 23 -12.54 -5.28 -21.59
CA ASP A 23 -12.96 -6.05 -22.75
C ASP A 23 -12.53 -7.51 -22.66
N ALA A 24 -11.43 -7.78 -21.97
CA ALA A 24 -10.88 -9.12 -21.80
C ALA A 24 -11.83 -10.07 -21.05
N SER A 25 -12.62 -9.56 -20.09
CA SER A 25 -13.59 -10.38 -19.36
C SER A 25 -14.69 -10.97 -20.24
N LYS A 26 -14.90 -10.39 -21.44
CA LYS A 26 -15.89 -10.86 -22.43
C LYS A 26 -15.30 -11.82 -23.47
N GLU A 27 -13.99 -11.80 -23.63
CA GLU A 27 -13.28 -12.51 -24.69
C GLU A 27 -12.36 -13.62 -24.19
N ILE A 28 -12.19 -13.76 -22.89
CA ILE A 28 -11.30 -14.78 -22.32
C ILE A 28 -11.95 -16.15 -22.45
N ASP A 29 -11.26 -17.06 -23.12
CA ASP A 29 -11.58 -18.47 -23.15
C ASP A 29 -11.66 -19.01 -21.70
N PRO A 30 -12.81 -19.54 -21.26
CA PRO A 30 -12.99 -19.99 -19.88
C PRO A 30 -12.10 -21.16 -19.49
N THR A 31 -11.44 -21.80 -20.45
CA THR A 31 -10.50 -22.90 -20.22
C THR A 31 -9.06 -22.45 -19.96
N LYS A 32 -8.78 -21.15 -20.13
CA LYS A 32 -7.43 -20.58 -20.00
C LYS A 32 -7.27 -19.75 -18.74
N THR A 33 -6.06 -19.71 -18.24
CA THR A 33 -5.68 -18.80 -17.16
C THR A 33 -5.34 -17.43 -17.71
N TYR A 34 -5.40 -16.43 -16.83
CA TYR A 34 -5.18 -15.03 -17.17
C TYR A 34 -4.08 -14.43 -16.29
N PHE A 35 -3.14 -13.70 -16.91
CA PHE A 35 -2.07 -12.97 -16.23
C PHE A 35 -2.02 -11.53 -16.71
N THR A 36 -2.04 -10.57 -15.80
CA THR A 36 -1.91 -9.16 -16.12
C THR A 36 -0.44 -8.79 -16.24
N ARG A 37 0.02 -8.48 -17.44
CA ARG A 37 1.42 -8.19 -17.74
C ARG A 37 1.94 -6.98 -16.98
N GLU A 38 1.15 -5.91 -16.99
CA GLU A 38 1.52 -4.62 -16.46
C GLU A 38 0.26 -3.91 -15.97
N TRP A 39 0.24 -3.50 -14.72
CA TRP A 39 -0.91 -2.80 -14.17
C TRP A 39 -0.46 -1.73 -13.16
N GLY A 40 -1.36 -0.79 -12.87
CA GLY A 40 -1.09 0.33 -11.97
C GLY A 40 -0.62 1.60 -12.65
N ASP A 41 -0.46 1.63 -13.96
CA ASP A 41 0.01 2.78 -14.74
C ASP A 41 -0.81 4.04 -14.51
N ASN A 42 -2.11 3.88 -14.28
CA ASN A 42 -3.03 5.00 -14.05
C ASN A 42 -2.78 5.75 -12.73
N VAL A 43 -1.91 5.24 -11.89
CA VAL A 43 -1.56 5.90 -10.62
C VAL A 43 -0.60 7.06 -10.87
N ASP A 44 0.37 6.90 -11.75
CA ASP A 44 1.26 7.97 -12.17
C ASP A 44 1.84 7.66 -13.56
N ASP A 45 1.04 7.86 -14.60
CA ASP A 45 1.48 7.71 -15.97
C ASP A 45 1.42 9.04 -16.73
N TRP A 46 1.63 8.98 -18.05
CA TRP A 46 1.78 10.08 -19.01
C TRP A 46 0.81 11.24 -18.84
N SER A 47 -0.42 10.98 -18.39
CA SER A 47 -1.47 11.97 -18.20
C SER A 47 -1.63 12.44 -16.77
N SER A 48 -0.84 11.94 -15.84
CA SER A 48 -1.05 12.12 -14.39
C SER A 48 -0.23 13.23 -13.76
N HIS A 49 0.48 14.06 -14.53
CA HIS A 49 1.38 15.10 -14.01
C HIS A 49 0.78 16.00 -12.94
N ASN A 50 -0.51 16.28 -13.04
CA ASN A 50 -1.25 17.10 -12.10
C ASN A 50 -2.26 16.28 -11.30
N SER A 51 -2.19 14.96 -11.36
CA SER A 51 -3.09 14.08 -10.63
C SER A 51 -2.80 14.11 -9.13
N PRO A 52 -3.83 14.11 -8.27
CA PRO A 52 -3.63 13.93 -6.85
C PRO A 52 -3.05 12.55 -6.47
N SER A 53 -3.06 11.60 -7.39
CA SER A 53 -2.41 10.29 -7.22
C SER A 53 -0.93 10.29 -7.55
N ARG A 54 -0.39 11.37 -8.08
CA ARG A 54 1.04 11.53 -8.31
C ARG A 54 1.79 11.58 -6.99
N VAL A 55 2.65 10.62 -6.74
CA VAL A 55 3.16 10.33 -5.40
C VAL A 55 4.66 10.36 -5.31
N ALA A 56 5.21 11.48 -4.91
CA ALA A 56 6.55 11.49 -4.31
C ALA A 56 6.40 11.37 -2.77
N ARG A 57 7.25 10.57 -2.14
CA ARG A 57 7.24 10.41 -0.67
C ARG A 57 7.46 11.74 0.06
N ASN A 58 8.27 12.64 -0.49
CA ASN A 58 8.52 13.98 0.04
C ASN A 58 7.31 14.93 -0.05
N TRP A 59 6.25 14.55 -0.75
CA TRP A 59 4.99 15.30 -0.78
C TRP A 59 4.04 14.91 0.35
N GLY A 60 4.46 13.96 1.17
CA GLY A 60 3.83 13.61 2.43
C GLY A 60 2.77 12.53 2.35
N GLU A 61 1.99 12.46 3.40
CA GLU A 61 1.05 11.40 3.70
C GLU A 61 -0.07 11.27 2.65
N GLN A 62 -0.68 12.39 2.26
CA GLN A 62 -1.89 12.36 1.41
C GLN A 62 -1.66 11.74 0.03
N PRO A 63 -0.62 12.10 -0.74
CA PRO A 63 -0.34 11.44 -2.00
C PRO A 63 -0.11 9.93 -1.85
N MET A 64 0.63 9.51 -0.82
CA MET A 64 0.87 8.09 -0.57
C MET A 64 -0.42 7.31 -0.22
N ARG A 65 -1.34 7.93 0.51
CA ARG A 65 -2.67 7.35 0.80
C ARG A 65 -3.50 7.20 -0.48
N VAL A 66 -3.55 8.25 -1.30
CA VAL A 66 -4.28 8.24 -2.57
C VAL A 66 -3.73 7.17 -3.49
N GLN A 67 -2.42 7.03 -3.60
CA GLN A 67 -1.79 5.97 -4.38
C GLN A 67 -2.21 4.57 -3.90
N ALA A 68 -2.07 4.31 -2.61
CA ALA A 68 -2.46 3.02 -2.05
C ALA A 68 -3.95 2.72 -2.27
N GLN A 69 -4.81 3.73 -2.18
CA GLN A 69 -6.24 3.59 -2.45
C GLN A 69 -6.52 3.27 -3.92
N HIS A 70 -5.81 3.89 -4.86
CA HIS A 70 -5.94 3.60 -6.28
C HIS A 70 -5.53 2.17 -6.61
N TYR A 71 -4.46 1.67 -6.01
CA TYR A 71 -4.05 0.28 -6.18
C TYR A 71 -5.02 -0.71 -5.53
N ALA A 72 -5.57 -0.37 -4.38
CA ALA A 72 -6.43 -1.27 -3.63
C ALA A 72 -7.84 -1.38 -4.21
N CYS A 73 -8.49 -0.27 -4.49
CA CYS A 73 -9.94 -0.21 -4.73
C CYS A 73 -10.39 1.06 -5.45
N PRO A 74 -11.55 1.15 -5.89
CA PRO A 74 -12.33 1.06 -7.10
C PRO A 74 -12.61 2.40 -7.78
N TYR A 75 -11.77 3.41 -7.61
CA TYR A 75 -11.86 4.61 -8.45
C TYR A 75 -11.47 4.32 -9.90
N TYR A 76 -10.65 3.27 -10.08
CA TYR A 76 -10.29 2.71 -11.37
C TYR A 76 -10.58 1.21 -11.36
N PRO A 77 -11.81 0.82 -11.70
CA PRO A 77 -12.22 -0.59 -11.60
C PRO A 77 -11.38 -1.54 -12.47
N VAL A 78 -10.72 -1.01 -13.49
CA VAL A 78 -9.92 -1.82 -14.43
C VAL A 78 -8.53 -2.15 -13.91
N THR A 79 -8.00 -1.37 -12.97
CA THR A 79 -6.59 -1.45 -12.55
C THR A 79 -6.39 -1.67 -11.07
N SER A 80 -7.47 -1.79 -10.31
CA SER A 80 -7.37 -2.02 -8.87
C SER A 80 -7.17 -3.49 -8.54
N TYR A 81 -6.44 -3.73 -7.46
CA TYR A 81 -6.16 -5.07 -6.96
C TYR A 81 -7.43 -5.83 -6.57
N ASP A 82 -8.40 -5.13 -5.99
CA ASP A 82 -9.70 -5.70 -5.62
C ASP A 82 -10.47 -6.22 -6.83
N VAL A 83 -10.43 -5.50 -7.95
CA VAL A 83 -11.08 -5.94 -9.20
C VAL A 83 -10.35 -7.13 -9.81
N LEU A 84 -9.03 -7.13 -9.83
CA LEU A 84 -8.25 -8.28 -10.31
C LEU A 84 -8.61 -9.55 -9.53
N TYR A 85 -8.73 -9.47 -8.22
CA TYR A 85 -9.15 -10.60 -7.39
C TYR A 85 -10.61 -11.03 -7.62
N LYS A 86 -11.50 -10.09 -7.92
CA LYS A 86 -12.91 -10.40 -8.23
C LYS A 86 -13.09 -11.09 -9.58
N GLN A 87 -12.19 -10.86 -10.51
CA GLN A 87 -12.22 -11.49 -11.84
C GLN A 87 -11.73 -12.94 -11.85
N SER A 88 -11.11 -13.39 -10.78
CA SER A 88 -10.68 -14.78 -10.59
C SER A 88 -11.91 -15.73 -10.54
N PRO A 89 -11.84 -17.00 -10.99
CA PRO A 89 -10.71 -17.91 -10.74
C PRO A 89 -9.64 -17.97 -11.83
N GLN A 90 -9.81 -17.35 -12.96
CA GLN A 90 -8.85 -17.48 -14.06
C GLN A 90 -7.59 -16.62 -13.90
N HIS A 91 -7.66 -15.55 -13.09
CA HIS A 91 -6.54 -14.65 -12.88
C HIS A 91 -5.51 -15.27 -11.94
N VAL A 92 -4.34 -15.59 -12.47
CA VAL A 92 -3.26 -16.29 -11.74
C VAL A 92 -2.14 -15.38 -11.26
N GLY A 93 -2.16 -14.11 -11.64
CA GLY A 93 -1.17 -13.15 -11.18
C GLY A 93 -1.02 -11.93 -12.06
N GLY A 94 -0.09 -11.05 -11.70
CA GLY A 94 0.21 -9.87 -12.46
C GLY A 94 1.50 -9.20 -12.01
N CYS A 95 2.01 -8.32 -12.88
CA CYS A 95 3.17 -7.47 -12.62
C CYS A 95 2.72 -6.02 -12.46
N LEU A 96 3.04 -5.43 -11.33
CA LEU A 96 2.81 -4.01 -11.11
C LEU A 96 3.85 -3.18 -11.84
N TRP A 97 3.43 -2.16 -12.53
CA TRP A 97 4.28 -1.08 -12.97
C TRP A 97 4.13 0.11 -12.01
N HIS A 98 5.05 0.34 -11.04
CA HIS A 98 6.39 -0.20 -10.95
C HIS A 98 6.81 -0.36 -9.48
N SER A 99 7.94 -1.04 -9.24
CA SER A 99 8.42 -1.26 -7.87
C SER A 99 9.02 0.00 -7.24
N PHE A 100 9.67 0.86 -8.03
CA PHE A 100 10.42 2.02 -7.56
C PHE A 100 10.10 3.26 -8.36
N ASP A 101 10.16 4.43 -7.71
CA ASP A 101 10.23 5.69 -8.42
C ASP A 101 11.51 5.72 -9.25
N HIS A 102 11.43 6.24 -10.46
CA HIS A 102 12.58 6.27 -11.36
C HIS A 102 12.48 7.38 -12.42
N GLN A 103 13.62 7.78 -12.93
CA GLN A 103 13.70 8.67 -14.08
C GLN A 103 13.46 7.88 -15.37
N ARG A 104 12.54 8.33 -16.21
CA ARG A 104 12.17 7.65 -17.44
C ARG A 104 13.14 7.86 -18.60
N GLY A 105 13.98 8.89 -18.55
CA GLY A 105 14.95 9.21 -19.58
C GLY A 105 14.40 9.91 -20.84
N TYR A 106 13.19 9.61 -21.22
CA TYR A 106 12.49 10.18 -22.40
C TYR A 106 11.32 11.10 -22.02
N HIS A 107 11.08 11.28 -20.74
CA HIS A 107 10.04 12.14 -20.21
C HIS A 107 10.65 13.13 -19.22
N PRO A 108 10.24 14.42 -19.21
CA PRO A 108 10.82 15.43 -18.33
C PRO A 108 10.58 15.13 -16.84
N ASP A 109 9.46 14.50 -16.52
CA ASP A 109 9.11 14.17 -15.14
C ASP A 109 9.51 12.75 -14.78
N PRO A 110 10.02 12.54 -13.54
CA PRO A 110 10.19 11.20 -13.00
C PRO A 110 8.86 10.46 -12.87
N PHE A 111 8.90 9.15 -12.89
CA PHE A 111 7.78 8.31 -12.50
C PHE A 111 7.74 8.16 -10.98
N TYR A 112 6.61 8.52 -10.37
CA TYR A 112 6.41 8.47 -8.93
C TYR A 112 5.44 7.35 -8.48
N GLY A 113 5.01 6.51 -9.37
CA GLY A 113 4.08 5.40 -9.10
C GLY A 113 4.72 4.20 -8.41
N GLY A 114 5.98 4.25 -8.03
CA GLY A 114 6.66 3.17 -7.32
C GLY A 114 6.04 2.84 -5.98
N LEU A 115 6.13 1.57 -5.56
CA LEU A 115 5.80 1.14 -4.19
C LEU A 115 6.81 1.67 -3.17
N MET A 116 8.01 1.94 -3.63
CA MET A 116 9.12 2.55 -2.89
C MET A 116 9.63 3.76 -3.65
N ASP A 117 10.17 4.71 -2.94
CA ASP A 117 10.81 5.88 -3.54
C ASP A 117 12.17 5.52 -4.17
N VAL A 118 12.86 6.53 -4.73
CA VAL A 118 14.18 6.35 -5.36
C VAL A 118 15.25 5.85 -4.38
N PHE A 119 15.06 6.08 -3.08
CA PHE A 119 15.95 5.63 -2.02
C PHE A 119 15.54 4.27 -1.44
N ARG A 120 14.57 3.59 -2.05
CA ARG A 120 14.02 2.30 -1.59
C ARG A 120 13.25 2.39 -0.27
N GLN A 121 12.80 3.57 0.13
CA GLN A 121 11.94 3.71 1.29
C GLN A 121 10.49 3.34 0.92
N PRO A 122 9.86 2.43 1.66
CA PRO A 122 8.51 2.00 1.37
C PRO A 122 7.49 3.14 1.48
N LYS A 123 6.57 3.20 0.53
CA LYS A 123 5.36 4.02 0.61
C LYS A 123 4.22 3.22 1.23
N TYR A 124 3.06 3.85 1.44
CA TYR A 124 1.90 3.15 2.02
C TYR A 124 1.41 2.00 1.16
N SER A 125 1.48 2.12 -0.15
CA SER A 125 1.12 1.06 -1.09
C SER A 125 1.95 -0.22 -0.89
N TYR A 126 3.21 -0.11 -0.49
CA TYR A 126 4.03 -1.27 -0.15
C TYR A 126 3.40 -2.11 0.97
N TYR A 127 2.97 -1.45 2.04
CA TYR A 127 2.34 -2.13 3.18
C TYR A 127 0.94 -2.63 2.85
N MET A 128 0.21 -1.91 1.99
CA MET A 128 -1.08 -2.37 1.46
C MET A 128 -0.93 -3.71 0.72
N PHE A 129 0.10 -3.83 -0.14
CA PHE A 129 0.38 -5.10 -0.83
C PHE A 129 0.90 -6.18 0.12
N MET A 130 1.75 -5.85 1.08
CA MET A 130 2.18 -6.80 2.11
C MET A 130 1.00 -7.41 2.86
N ALA A 131 -0.03 -6.63 3.14
CA ALA A 131 -1.23 -7.10 3.82
C ALA A 131 -2.03 -8.13 3.00
N GLN A 132 -1.76 -8.29 1.70
CA GLN A 132 -2.43 -9.30 0.88
C GLN A 132 -1.82 -10.70 1.01
N ARG A 133 -0.68 -10.82 1.67
CA ARG A 133 -0.01 -12.11 1.91
C ARG A 133 -0.70 -12.86 3.06
N PRO A 134 -0.66 -14.20 3.05
CA PRO A 134 -1.07 -14.99 4.20
C PRO A 134 -0.28 -14.59 5.45
N ALA A 135 -0.93 -14.58 6.60
CA ALA A 135 -0.32 -14.29 7.90
C ALA A 135 0.52 -15.46 8.45
N VAL A 136 1.19 -16.19 7.56
CA VAL A 136 2.02 -17.35 7.92
C VAL A 136 3.49 -16.96 7.82
N LYS A 137 4.22 -17.19 8.91
CA LYS A 137 5.66 -16.94 8.95
C LYS A 137 6.39 -17.94 8.04
N ASN A 138 7.25 -17.41 7.19
CA ASN A 138 8.15 -18.18 6.34
C ASN A 138 9.55 -17.58 6.44
N ASP A 139 10.49 -18.31 7.03
CA ASP A 139 11.84 -17.80 7.30
C ASP A 139 12.66 -17.54 6.02
N ARG A 140 12.26 -18.12 4.90
CA ARG A 140 12.86 -17.86 3.59
C ARG A 140 12.33 -16.58 2.92
N ASN A 141 11.32 -15.96 3.48
CA ASN A 141 10.68 -14.77 2.92
C ASN A 141 10.66 -13.64 3.95
N ALA A 142 11.56 -12.69 3.80
CA ALA A 142 11.55 -11.47 4.60
C ALA A 142 10.20 -10.75 4.45
N GLY A 143 9.62 -10.31 5.54
CA GLY A 143 8.30 -9.67 5.57
C GLY A 143 7.12 -10.65 5.50
N SER A 144 7.34 -11.97 5.61
CA SER A 144 6.26 -12.93 5.82
C SER A 144 5.76 -12.90 7.27
N GLY A 145 4.55 -13.41 7.49
CA GLY A 145 3.92 -13.52 8.79
C GLY A 145 2.84 -12.47 9.04
N PRO A 146 2.29 -12.43 10.26
CA PRO A 146 1.30 -11.44 10.64
C PRO A 146 1.86 -10.03 10.55
N MET A 147 1.05 -9.09 10.03
CA MET A 147 1.43 -7.69 9.97
C MET A 147 0.23 -6.77 10.24
N VAL A 148 0.51 -5.63 10.82
CA VAL A 148 -0.37 -4.47 10.91
C VAL A 148 0.47 -3.20 10.72
N TYR A 149 -0.05 -2.24 9.96
CA TYR A 149 0.64 -0.99 9.66
C TYR A 149 -0.34 0.18 9.66
N ILE A 150 -0.02 1.24 10.41
CA ILE A 150 -0.77 2.50 10.45
C ILE A 150 -0.22 3.41 9.36
N ALA A 151 -1.04 3.75 8.38
CA ALA A 151 -0.73 4.69 7.33
C ALA A 151 -1.19 6.11 7.71
N HIS A 152 -0.52 6.68 8.72
CA HIS A 152 -0.81 8.00 9.27
C HIS A 152 0.43 8.55 9.98
N GLU A 153 0.77 9.80 9.81
CA GLU A 153 2.00 10.39 10.34
C GLU A 153 1.77 11.32 11.56
N MET A 154 0.53 11.55 11.93
CA MET A 154 0.16 12.42 13.05
C MET A 154 0.74 13.84 12.93
N THR A 155 0.75 14.37 11.72
CA THR A 155 1.25 15.72 11.41
C THR A 155 0.10 16.74 11.33
N PRO A 156 0.39 18.06 11.27
CA PRO A 156 -0.63 19.07 10.98
C PRO A 156 -1.38 18.89 9.67
N PHE A 157 -0.79 18.12 8.73
CA PHE A 157 -1.35 17.84 7.40
C PHE A 157 -2.02 16.48 7.32
N SER A 158 -1.98 15.70 8.38
CA SER A 158 -2.67 14.41 8.46
C SER A 158 -4.18 14.60 8.54
N GLY A 159 -4.91 13.72 7.88
CA GLY A 159 -6.37 13.67 7.99
C GLY A 159 -6.83 13.17 9.36
N LYS A 160 -8.12 13.33 9.66
CA LYS A 160 -8.70 12.80 10.90
C LYS A 160 -8.88 11.29 10.87
N ASP A 161 -9.08 10.74 9.70
CA ASP A 161 -9.27 9.31 9.49
C ASP A 161 -7.92 8.59 9.47
N VAL A 162 -7.84 7.50 10.19
CA VAL A 162 -6.64 6.66 10.25
C VAL A 162 -6.82 5.43 9.39
N THR A 163 -5.93 5.26 8.41
CA THR A 163 -5.89 4.09 7.56
C THR A 163 -4.92 3.06 8.13
N VAL A 164 -5.33 1.78 8.12
CA VAL A 164 -4.54 0.65 8.59
C VAL A 164 -4.55 -0.47 7.55
N TYR A 165 -3.40 -1.09 7.34
CA TYR A 165 -3.25 -2.29 6.51
C TYR A 165 -2.88 -3.46 7.42
N SER A 166 -3.56 -4.60 7.23
CA SER A 166 -3.29 -5.80 8.03
C SER A 166 -3.77 -7.07 7.33
N ASN A 167 -3.01 -8.15 7.50
CA ASN A 167 -3.42 -9.50 7.12
C ASN A 167 -4.00 -10.31 8.28
N CYS A 168 -4.14 -9.71 9.46
CA CYS A 168 -4.73 -10.35 10.63
C CYS A 168 -6.27 -10.44 10.54
N ASP A 169 -6.88 -11.28 11.37
CA ASP A 169 -8.33 -11.48 11.40
C ASP A 169 -9.07 -10.30 12.05
N GLU A 170 -8.43 -9.64 13.00
CA GLU A 170 -8.96 -8.47 13.70
C GLU A 170 -7.87 -7.42 13.85
N VAL A 171 -8.26 -6.15 13.80
CA VAL A 171 -7.39 -5.00 14.08
C VAL A 171 -8.03 -4.15 15.15
N ARG A 172 -7.27 -3.84 16.19
CA ARG A 172 -7.62 -2.82 17.19
C ARG A 172 -6.71 -1.62 17.01
N LEU A 173 -7.30 -0.44 16.91
CA LEU A 173 -6.60 0.84 16.86
C LEU A 173 -6.92 1.64 18.10
N THR A 174 -5.92 2.03 18.84
CA THR A 174 -6.04 2.88 20.04
C THR A 174 -5.33 4.21 19.79
N PHE A 175 -6.06 5.31 20.02
CA PHE A 175 -5.46 6.62 20.22
C PHE A 175 -5.41 6.89 21.71
N ASN A 176 -4.20 6.91 22.28
CA ASN A 176 -4.02 6.91 23.73
C ASN A 176 -4.59 8.15 24.43
N LYS A 177 -4.50 9.32 23.82
CA LYS A 177 -4.99 10.57 24.41
C LYS A 177 -6.50 10.64 24.48
N GLY A 178 -7.21 10.06 23.51
CA GLY A 178 -8.67 10.02 23.50
C GLY A 178 -9.26 8.87 24.32
N GLY A 179 -8.47 7.92 24.76
CA GLY A 179 -8.91 6.72 25.48
C GLY A 179 -9.87 5.84 24.68
N LYS A 180 -9.98 6.06 23.36
CA LYS A 180 -10.88 5.31 22.49
C LYS A 180 -10.13 4.19 21.79
N THR A 181 -10.79 3.05 21.70
CA THR A 181 -10.32 1.91 20.91
C THR A 181 -11.34 1.61 19.82
N TYR A 182 -10.85 1.48 18.61
CA TYR A 182 -11.62 1.14 17.42
C TYR A 182 -11.28 -0.29 17.05
N THR A 183 -12.27 -1.05 16.60
CA THR A 183 -12.08 -2.45 16.22
C THR A 183 -12.63 -2.70 14.84
N TYR A 184 -11.86 -3.42 14.04
CA TYR A 184 -12.25 -3.97 12.75
C TYR A 184 -12.09 -5.48 12.77
N LYS A 185 -13.11 -6.19 12.29
CA LYS A 185 -13.06 -7.64 12.07
C LYS A 185 -13.17 -7.94 10.58
N LYS A 186 -12.26 -8.76 10.11
CA LYS A 186 -12.20 -9.16 8.70
C LYS A 186 -13.39 -10.07 8.36
N ASP A 187 -14.13 -9.71 7.33
CA ASP A 187 -15.07 -10.62 6.71
C ASP A 187 -14.33 -11.58 5.78
N LYS A 188 -14.22 -12.84 6.20
CA LYS A 188 -13.53 -13.91 5.44
C LYS A 188 -14.27 -14.32 4.17
N ASN A 189 -15.56 -13.97 4.05
CA ASN A 189 -16.38 -14.28 2.88
C ASN A 189 -16.48 -13.12 1.88
N ARG A 190 -15.82 -11.99 2.17
CA ARG A 190 -15.82 -10.84 1.28
C ARG A 190 -15.13 -11.20 -0.05
N PRO A 191 -15.78 -10.98 -1.20
CA PRO A 191 -15.14 -11.16 -2.49
C PRO A 191 -14.12 -10.03 -2.73
N GLY A 192 -13.06 -10.33 -3.48
CA GLY A 192 -12.02 -9.38 -3.84
C GLY A 192 -10.72 -9.59 -3.08
N MET A 193 -9.98 -8.51 -2.84
CA MET A 193 -8.67 -8.61 -2.19
C MET A 193 -8.77 -9.22 -0.79
N PRO A 194 -7.82 -10.09 -0.41
CA PRO A 194 -7.85 -10.83 0.85
C PRO A 194 -7.91 -9.96 2.11
N SER A 195 -7.25 -8.80 2.05
CA SER A 195 -7.17 -7.86 3.17
C SER A 195 -7.51 -6.45 2.68
N PRO A 196 -8.77 -6.02 2.81
CA PRO A 196 -9.19 -4.69 2.36
C PRO A 196 -8.50 -3.58 3.17
N VAL A 197 -8.45 -2.41 2.59
CA VAL A 197 -8.02 -1.20 3.29
C VAL A 197 -8.98 -0.91 4.44
N ILE A 198 -8.45 -0.76 5.64
CA ILE A 198 -9.22 -0.45 6.85
C ILE A 198 -9.11 1.04 7.11
N THR A 199 -10.25 1.71 7.27
CA THR A 199 -10.28 3.12 7.63
C THR A 199 -11.11 3.29 8.89
N PHE A 200 -10.50 3.88 9.91
CA PHE A 200 -11.16 4.27 11.15
C PHE A 200 -11.46 5.77 11.07
N PRO A 201 -12.72 6.18 11.07
CA PRO A 201 -13.09 7.57 10.89
C PRO A 201 -12.89 8.37 12.19
N ASP A 202 -12.54 9.63 12.03
CA ASP A 202 -12.49 10.65 13.08
C ASP A 202 -11.70 10.21 14.35
N VAL A 203 -10.52 9.64 14.12
CA VAL A 203 -9.65 9.14 15.21
C VAL A 203 -8.76 10.23 15.77
N TYR A 204 -8.18 11.06 14.90
CA TYR A 204 -7.16 12.03 15.24
C TYR A 204 -7.48 13.41 14.69
N ASP A 205 -7.41 14.44 15.53
CA ASP A 205 -7.54 15.83 15.10
C ASP A 205 -6.37 16.65 15.65
N PHE A 206 -5.44 16.99 14.78
CA PHE A 206 -4.26 17.76 15.17
C PHE A 206 -4.61 19.06 15.92
N MET A 207 -5.64 19.76 15.49
CA MET A 207 -6.03 21.06 16.09
C MET A 207 -6.60 20.89 17.50
N VAL A 208 -7.29 19.78 17.75
CA VAL A 208 -7.90 19.46 19.06
C VAL A 208 -6.90 18.78 19.97
N ASP A 209 -6.17 17.82 19.43
CA ASP A 209 -5.33 16.92 20.21
C ASP A 209 -4.00 17.57 20.60
N LYS A 210 -3.63 18.65 19.91
CA LYS A 210 -2.44 19.48 20.20
C LYS A 210 -1.23 18.63 20.58
N ALA A 211 -0.93 17.67 19.71
CA ALA A 211 0.17 16.71 19.90
C ALA A 211 1.55 17.39 20.00
N PHE A 212 1.63 18.73 19.86
CA PHE A 212 2.85 19.52 19.82
C PHE A 212 2.97 20.50 21.00
N SER A 213 2.91 20.01 22.21
CA SER A 213 3.47 20.77 23.32
C SER A 213 5.00 20.64 23.30
N ARG A 214 5.73 21.73 23.48
CA ARG A 214 7.20 21.71 23.65
C ARG A 214 7.64 20.88 24.86
N THR A 215 6.73 20.63 25.78
CA THR A 215 6.95 19.90 27.04
C THR A 215 6.50 18.45 26.97
N GLN A 216 5.76 18.03 25.93
CA GLN A 216 5.32 16.65 25.79
C GLN A 216 6.49 15.74 25.40
N LYS A 217 6.60 14.60 26.08
CA LYS A 217 7.49 13.53 25.69
C LYS A 217 6.94 12.85 24.42
N GLN A 218 7.84 12.26 23.64
CA GLN A 218 7.47 11.64 22.36
C GLN A 218 6.43 10.53 22.50
N ASP A 219 6.41 9.85 23.61
CA ASP A 219 5.49 8.74 23.88
C ASP A 219 4.18 9.14 24.57
N ASP A 220 3.99 10.44 24.85
CA ASP A 220 2.78 10.91 25.55
C ASP A 220 1.55 10.91 24.64
N VAL A 221 1.74 10.91 23.32
CA VAL A 221 0.66 10.86 22.31
C VAL A 221 1.04 9.87 21.24
N TYR A 222 0.19 8.89 20.99
CA TYR A 222 0.45 7.89 19.97
C TYR A 222 -0.83 7.22 19.46
N LEU A 223 -0.72 6.68 18.25
CA LEU A 223 -1.60 5.66 17.70
C LEU A 223 -0.93 4.29 17.87
N LEU A 224 -1.68 3.32 18.35
CA LEU A 224 -1.25 1.92 18.44
C LEU A 224 -2.25 1.03 17.70
N ALA A 225 -1.79 0.31 16.70
CA ALA A 225 -2.55 -0.75 16.07
C ALA A 225 -2.03 -2.11 16.53
N GLU A 226 -2.96 -2.99 16.85
CA GLU A 226 -2.73 -4.39 17.21
C GLU A 226 -3.46 -5.27 16.20
N GLY A 227 -2.74 -6.17 15.56
CA GLY A 227 -3.29 -7.22 14.73
C GLY A 227 -3.49 -8.51 15.52
N LEU A 228 -4.69 -9.07 15.44
CA LEU A 228 -5.05 -10.27 16.19
C LEU A 228 -5.41 -11.43 15.28
N ILE A 229 -4.98 -12.63 15.69
CA ILE A 229 -5.39 -13.92 15.11
C ILE A 229 -5.83 -14.79 16.29
N ASP A 230 -7.01 -15.41 16.17
CA ASP A 230 -7.62 -16.23 17.24
C ASP A 230 -7.67 -15.49 18.59
N GLY A 231 -7.95 -14.18 18.56
CA GLY A 231 -8.05 -13.33 19.74
C GLY A 231 -6.72 -12.96 20.40
N LYS A 232 -5.59 -13.40 19.85
CA LYS A 232 -4.25 -13.09 20.36
C LYS A 232 -3.60 -12.00 19.53
N VAL A 233 -2.97 -11.04 20.18
CA VAL A 233 -2.13 -10.03 19.50
C VAL A 233 -0.89 -10.71 18.94
N VAL A 234 -0.71 -10.61 17.62
CA VAL A 234 0.41 -11.25 16.89
C VAL A 234 1.28 -10.23 16.13
N ALA A 235 0.79 -9.01 15.98
CA ALA A 235 1.54 -7.91 15.36
C ALA A 235 1.12 -6.58 15.98
N THR A 236 2.05 -5.64 16.06
CA THR A 236 1.79 -4.28 16.55
C THR A 236 2.51 -3.25 15.69
N HIS A 237 1.89 -2.08 15.56
CA HIS A 237 2.54 -0.91 14.97
C HIS A 237 2.15 0.34 15.74
N LYS A 238 3.15 1.14 16.11
CA LYS A 238 2.96 2.38 16.87
C LYS A 238 3.44 3.57 16.05
N VAL A 239 2.63 4.62 15.99
CA VAL A 239 2.99 5.90 15.39
C VAL A 239 2.93 6.98 16.47
N VAL A 240 3.94 7.83 16.48
CA VAL A 240 4.05 9.00 17.33
C VAL A 240 4.19 10.25 16.45
N PRO A 241 3.71 11.42 16.89
CA PRO A 241 3.85 12.66 16.12
C PRO A 241 5.30 12.96 15.78
N ALA A 242 5.56 13.33 14.54
CA ALA A 242 6.86 13.81 14.12
C ALA A 242 7.24 15.08 14.91
N ARG A 243 8.44 15.12 15.44
CA ARG A 243 9.00 16.29 16.16
C ARG A 243 9.97 17.07 15.26
N ARG A 244 10.40 18.23 15.77
CA ARG A 244 11.51 18.95 15.13
C ARG A 244 12.73 18.03 15.09
N PRO A 245 13.47 18.00 13.96
CA PRO A 245 14.74 17.30 13.92
C PRO A 245 15.65 17.85 15.02
N GLU A 246 16.14 17.01 15.90
CA GLU A 246 17.05 17.38 16.98
C GLU A 246 18.50 17.23 16.54
N LYS A 247 18.77 16.26 15.67
CA LYS A 247 20.10 15.97 15.13
C LYS A 247 20.03 15.22 13.83
N ILE A 248 21.03 15.39 13.00
CA ILE A 248 21.30 14.56 11.83
C ILE A 248 22.41 13.60 12.21
N LEU A 249 22.17 12.30 12.08
CA LEU A 249 23.19 11.27 12.20
C LEU A 249 23.56 10.83 10.79
N LEU A 250 24.82 10.99 10.47
CA LEU A 250 25.39 10.47 9.23
C LEU A 250 26.40 9.39 9.61
N TRP A 251 26.19 8.18 9.14
CA TRP A 251 27.20 7.14 9.23
C TRP A 251 27.36 6.47 7.87
N MET A 252 28.55 6.00 7.61
CA MET A 252 28.82 5.10 6.50
C MET A 252 29.01 3.70 7.08
N ASP A 253 28.32 2.74 6.51
CA ASP A 253 28.58 1.34 6.77
C ASP A 253 29.79 0.92 5.92
N ASN A 254 30.90 0.80 6.59
CA ASN A 254 32.18 0.44 5.95
C ASN A 254 32.51 -1.04 6.04
N GLU A 255 31.56 -1.89 6.41
CA GLU A 255 31.81 -3.34 6.45
C GLU A 255 32.24 -3.82 5.05
N GLY A 256 33.55 -3.81 4.84
CA GLY A 256 34.21 -4.43 3.69
C GLY A 256 34.57 -3.52 2.52
N THR A 257 34.42 -2.20 2.61
CA THR A 257 34.90 -1.29 1.57
C THR A 257 35.84 -0.23 2.12
N ASP A 258 37.12 -0.43 1.90
CA ASP A 258 38.09 0.67 1.93
C ASP A 258 37.78 1.62 0.77
N LEU A 259 37.15 2.72 1.03
CA LEU A 259 37.16 3.84 0.10
C LEU A 259 38.55 4.44 0.13
N LYS A 260 39.36 4.07 -0.84
CA LYS A 260 40.65 4.75 -1.12
C LYS A 260 40.39 6.01 -1.94
#